data_0d448df813025e7b0c65dcb67a306b7b
#
_entry.id   0d448df813025e7b0c65dcb67a306b7b
#
_cell.length_a   1.000
_cell.length_b   1.000
_cell.length_c   1.000
_cell.angle_alpha   90.00
_cell.angle_beta   90.00
_cell.angle_gamma   90.00
#
_symmetry.space_group_name_H-M   'P 1'
#
loop_
_entity.id
_entity.type
_entity.pdbx_description
1 polymer ?
#
loop_
_entity_poly.entity_id
_entity_poly.type
_entity_poly.pdbx_seq_one_letter_code
_entity_poly.pdbx_strand_id
1 'polypeptide(L)'
;LKKSRLEQEIKFTGIKRTGRCFCGAVELSAYGESVAMGYCHCKDCAKWSAAPINSYSFWRPNQVEITKGKEHIQTFIKTEHSKRKFCKKCGGHLMTEHPDS
;
A
#
# COMPACT_ATOMS: atom_id res chain seq x y z
N LEU A 1 1.66 -25.13 -3.62
CA LEU A 1 0.99 -25.17 -4.91
C LEU A 1 1.36 -23.95 -5.74
N LYS A 2 1.83 -24.19 -6.94
CA LYS A 2 2.08 -23.13 -7.89
C LYS A 2 0.77 -22.71 -8.54
N LYS A 3 0.52 -21.42 -8.59
CA LYS A 3 -0.60 -20.89 -9.35
C LYS A 3 -0.35 -21.10 -10.84
N SER A 4 -1.40 -21.37 -11.59
CA SER A 4 -1.31 -21.46 -13.04
C SER A 4 -0.92 -20.09 -13.60
N ARG A 5 -0.36 -20.11 -14.80
CA ARG A 5 -0.04 -18.86 -15.50
C ARG A 5 -1.28 -17.99 -15.68
N LEU A 6 -2.41 -18.60 -16.00
CA LEU A 6 -3.66 -17.88 -16.18
C LEU A 6 -4.12 -17.21 -14.89
N GLU A 7 -4.00 -17.87 -13.74
CA GLU A 7 -4.36 -17.29 -12.45
C GLU A 7 -3.46 -16.10 -12.10
N GLN A 8 -2.17 -16.18 -12.41
CA GLN A 8 -1.24 -15.07 -12.19
C GLN A 8 -1.56 -13.88 -13.08
N GLU A 9 -1.95 -14.14 -14.32
CA GLU A 9 -2.35 -13.08 -15.25
C GLU A 9 -3.63 -12.40 -14.81
N ILE A 10 -4.60 -13.17 -14.31
CA ILE A 10 -5.87 -12.64 -13.81
C ILE A 10 -5.64 -11.80 -12.56
N LYS A 11 -4.71 -12.20 -11.70
CA LYS A 11 -4.42 -11.51 -10.43
C LYS A 11 -4.00 -10.06 -10.65
N PHE A 12 -3.23 -9.78 -11.71
CA PHE A 12 -2.70 -8.46 -12.01
C PHE A 12 -3.18 -7.98 -13.37
N THR A 13 -4.50 -7.81 -13.50
CA THR A 13 -5.11 -7.33 -14.74
C THR A 13 -5.63 -5.90 -14.60
N GLY A 14 -5.88 -5.25 -15.72
CA GLY A 14 -6.38 -3.90 -15.77
C GLY A 14 -5.28 -2.87 -15.89
N ILE A 15 -5.64 -1.60 -15.69
CA ILE A 15 -4.70 -0.50 -15.80
C ILE A 15 -3.69 -0.59 -14.65
N LYS A 16 -2.41 -0.53 -15.00
CA LYS A 16 -1.32 -0.56 -14.04
C LYS A 16 -0.96 0.86 -13.62
N ARG A 17 -0.96 1.11 -12.31
CA ARG A 17 -0.50 2.35 -11.73
C ARG A 17 0.72 2.05 -10.86
N THR A 18 1.79 2.82 -11.03
CA THR A 18 3.04 2.60 -10.31
C THR A 18 3.27 3.72 -9.31
N GLY A 19 3.66 3.35 -8.10
CA GLY A 19 4.06 4.30 -7.07
C GLY A 19 5.42 3.92 -6.51
N ARG A 20 6.06 4.86 -5.84
CA ARG A 20 7.35 4.62 -5.19
C ARG A 20 7.48 5.51 -3.97
N CYS A 21 8.35 5.11 -3.04
CA CYS A 21 8.66 5.94 -1.88
C CYS A 21 9.47 7.18 -2.30
N PHE A 22 9.66 8.10 -1.37
CA PHE A 22 10.33 9.37 -1.64
C PHE A 22 11.74 9.19 -2.22
N CYS A 23 12.52 8.23 -1.71
CA CYS A 23 13.89 7.98 -2.21
C CYS A 23 13.94 7.02 -3.40
N GLY A 24 12.82 6.42 -3.78
CA GLY A 24 12.76 5.46 -4.89
C GLY A 24 13.23 4.06 -4.58
N ALA A 25 13.63 3.76 -3.34
CA ALA A 25 14.13 2.43 -2.98
C ALA A 25 13.03 1.36 -3.04
N VAL A 26 11.79 1.75 -2.78
CA VAL A 26 10.62 0.86 -2.82
C VAL A 26 9.70 1.29 -3.95
N GLU A 27 9.31 0.35 -4.78
CA GLU A 27 8.32 0.56 -5.83
C GLU A 27 7.20 -0.45 -5.69
N LEU A 28 5.99 0.00 -6.00
CA LEU A 28 4.80 -0.85 -6.00
C LEU A 28 3.93 -0.53 -7.19
N SER A 29 3.09 -1.48 -7.55
CA SER A 29 2.11 -1.31 -8.62
C SER A 29 0.74 -1.73 -8.11
N ALA A 30 -0.28 -0.99 -8.54
CA ALA A 30 -1.67 -1.31 -8.29
C ALA A 30 -2.37 -1.50 -9.62
N TYR A 31 -3.22 -2.52 -9.70
CA TYR A 31 -3.85 -2.94 -10.96
C TYR A 31 -5.36 -2.82 -10.88
N GLY A 32 -5.95 -2.31 -11.94
CA GLY A 32 -7.39 -2.15 -12.06
C GLY A 32 -7.91 -0.90 -11.39
N GLU A 33 -9.13 -0.97 -10.89
CA GLU A 33 -9.78 0.15 -10.22
C GLU A 33 -9.69 0.02 -8.71
N SER A 34 -9.49 1.15 -8.03
CA SER A 34 -9.57 1.18 -6.57
C SER A 34 -10.98 0.84 -6.09
N VAL A 35 -11.07 0.20 -4.93
CA VAL A 35 -12.37 -0.12 -4.33
C VAL A 35 -13.07 1.15 -3.86
N ALA A 36 -12.31 2.07 -3.30
CA ALA A 36 -12.83 3.34 -2.80
C ALA A 36 -11.72 4.37 -2.70
N MET A 37 -12.09 5.64 -2.73
CA MET A 37 -11.17 6.76 -2.51
C MET A 37 -11.85 7.78 -1.61
N GLY A 38 -11.05 8.50 -0.84
CA GLY A 38 -11.59 9.52 0.05
C GLY A 38 -10.52 10.24 0.85
N TYR A 39 -11.00 10.93 1.87
CA TYR A 39 -10.14 11.68 2.79
C TYR A 39 -10.38 11.18 4.20
N CYS A 40 -9.29 11.01 4.94
CA CYS A 40 -9.34 10.60 6.34
C CYS A 40 -8.96 11.77 7.24
N HIS A 41 -9.81 12.08 8.22
CA HIS A 41 -9.61 13.15 9.19
C HIS A 41 -9.26 12.63 10.58
N CYS A 42 -9.04 11.32 10.74
CA CYS A 42 -8.81 10.76 12.07
C CYS A 42 -7.49 11.25 12.66
N LYS A 43 -7.44 11.31 14.00
CA LYS A 43 -6.27 11.80 14.73
C LYS A 43 -5.03 10.94 14.50
N ASP A 44 -5.22 9.63 14.41
CA ASP A 44 -4.10 8.71 14.18
C ASP A 44 -3.48 8.91 12.81
N CYS A 45 -4.28 9.08 11.77
CA CYS A 45 -3.78 9.35 10.42
C CYS A 45 -3.09 10.72 10.36
N ALA A 46 -3.65 11.73 11.01
CA ALA A 46 -3.05 13.06 11.06
C ALA A 46 -1.68 13.04 11.74
N LYS A 47 -1.57 12.33 12.85
CA LYS A 47 -0.29 12.20 13.57
C LYS A 47 0.72 11.39 12.78
N TRP A 48 0.29 10.31 12.17
CA TRP A 48 1.17 9.45 11.38
C TRP A 48 1.76 10.17 10.18
N SER A 49 0.96 10.93 9.45
CA SER A 49 1.36 11.60 8.22
C SER A 49 1.84 13.04 8.42
N ALA A 50 1.67 13.58 9.63
CA ALA A 50 1.94 14.99 9.93
C ALA A 50 1.11 15.93 9.04
N ALA A 51 -0.10 15.52 8.70
CA ALA A 51 -1.00 16.30 7.85
C ALA A 51 -2.41 16.28 8.46
N PRO A 52 -3.15 17.41 8.38
CA PRO A 52 -4.49 17.48 8.98
C PRO A 52 -5.51 16.59 8.27
N ILE A 53 -5.29 16.31 6.99
CA ILE A 53 -6.18 15.49 6.16
C ILE A 53 -5.30 14.58 5.32
N ASN A 54 -5.71 13.30 5.22
CA ASN A 54 -5.04 12.33 4.36
C ASN A 54 -5.99 11.90 3.26
N SER A 55 -5.54 12.00 2.01
CA SER A 55 -6.23 11.33 0.92
C SER A 55 -5.81 9.87 0.90
N TYR A 56 -6.72 8.98 0.55
CA TYR A 56 -6.43 7.57 0.45
C TYR A 56 -7.17 6.92 -0.71
N SER A 57 -6.64 5.80 -1.17
CA SER A 57 -7.37 4.90 -2.05
C SER A 57 -7.28 3.49 -1.47
N PHE A 58 -8.42 2.79 -1.50
CA PHE A 58 -8.50 1.41 -1.03
C PHE A 58 -8.32 0.46 -2.20
N TRP A 59 -7.48 -0.53 -1.97
CA TRP A 59 -7.18 -1.59 -2.94
C TRP A 59 -7.27 -2.94 -2.26
N ARG A 60 -7.73 -3.94 -2.98
CA ARG A 60 -7.66 -5.31 -2.49
C ARG A 60 -6.22 -5.79 -2.50
N PRO A 61 -5.81 -6.65 -1.56
CA PRO A 61 -4.43 -7.15 -1.52
C PRO A 61 -3.97 -7.78 -2.84
N ASN A 62 -4.88 -8.42 -3.57
CA ASN A 62 -4.56 -9.04 -4.86
C ASN A 62 -4.42 -8.05 -6.01
N GLN A 63 -4.65 -6.77 -5.77
CA GLN A 63 -4.45 -5.70 -6.77
C GLN A 63 -3.11 -5.00 -6.62
N VAL A 64 -2.36 -5.29 -5.55
CA VAL A 64 -1.14 -4.54 -5.23
C VAL A 64 0.05 -5.49 -5.21
N GLU A 65 1.12 -5.09 -5.89
CA GLU A 65 2.37 -5.84 -5.96
C GLU A 65 3.54 -4.94 -5.60
N ILE A 66 4.42 -5.43 -4.71
CA ILE A 66 5.68 -4.75 -4.45
C ILE A 66 6.67 -5.22 -5.52
N THR A 67 7.07 -4.30 -6.39
CA THR A 67 7.90 -4.62 -7.55
C THR A 67 9.39 -4.42 -7.29
N LYS A 68 9.73 -3.65 -6.25
CA LYS A 68 11.13 -3.38 -5.93
C LYS A 68 11.27 -3.00 -4.47
N GLY A 69 12.35 -3.45 -3.83
CA GLY A 69 12.76 -2.96 -2.52
C GLY A 69 11.94 -3.48 -1.35
N LYS A 70 11.34 -4.65 -1.46
CA LYS A 70 10.56 -5.25 -0.38
C LYS A 70 11.34 -5.30 0.94
N GLU A 71 12.65 -5.53 0.88
CA GLU A 71 13.54 -5.60 2.04
C GLU A 71 13.71 -4.27 2.77
N HIS A 72 13.30 -3.17 2.15
CA HIS A 72 13.38 -1.84 2.74
C HIS A 72 12.06 -1.40 3.38
N ILE A 73 11.04 -2.26 3.35
CA ILE A 73 9.75 -1.95 3.95
C ILE A 73 9.80 -2.29 5.43
N GLN A 74 9.42 -1.33 6.26
CA GLN A 74 9.25 -1.52 7.69
C GLN A 74 7.80 -1.29 8.06
N THR A 75 7.31 -2.00 9.07
CA THR A 75 5.93 -1.92 9.51
C THR A 75 5.87 -1.40 10.93
N PHE A 76 5.02 -0.40 11.16
CA PHE A 76 4.68 0.06 12.51
C PHE A 76 3.27 -0.41 12.83
N ILE A 77 3.11 -1.09 13.96
CA ILE A 77 1.83 -1.62 14.41
C ILE A 77 1.48 -0.93 15.74
N LYS A 78 0.55 0.03 15.67
CA LYS A 78 0.00 0.65 16.87
C LYS A 78 -1.11 -0.22 17.45
N THR A 79 -1.95 -0.77 16.56
CA THR A 79 -3.01 -1.72 16.90
C THR A 79 -2.99 -2.87 15.92
N GLU A 80 -3.56 -4.01 16.30
CA GLU A 80 -3.62 -5.18 15.42
C GLU A 80 -4.48 -4.97 14.16
N HIS A 81 -5.31 -3.91 14.16
CA HIS A 81 -6.19 -3.60 13.04
C HIS A 81 -5.53 -2.76 11.95
N SER A 82 -4.34 -2.27 12.18
CA SER A 82 -3.71 -1.31 11.29
C SER A 82 -2.20 -1.54 11.26
N LYS A 83 -1.69 -1.96 10.11
CA LYS A 83 -0.27 -2.15 9.88
C LYS A 83 0.22 -1.09 8.92
N ARG A 84 0.98 -0.13 9.43
CA ARG A 84 1.45 1.02 8.66
C ARG A 84 2.84 0.75 8.12
N LYS A 85 2.97 0.72 6.80
CA LYS A 85 4.22 0.39 6.11
C LYS A 85 4.87 1.61 5.53
N PHE A 86 6.18 1.69 5.71
CA PHE A 86 6.97 2.81 5.22
C PHE A 86 8.35 2.33 4.77
N CYS A 87 9.02 3.15 3.98
CA CYS A 87 10.39 2.88 3.57
C CYS A 87 11.34 3.22 4.72
N LYS A 88 12.12 2.23 5.18
CA LYS A 88 13.06 2.48 6.27
C LYS A 88 14.24 3.36 5.88
N LYS A 89 14.49 3.56 4.58
CA LYS A 89 15.57 4.43 4.10
C LYS A 89 15.19 5.90 4.13
N CYS A 90 13.99 6.26 3.71
CA CYS A 90 13.57 7.66 3.63
C CYS A 90 12.43 8.02 4.57
N GLY A 91 11.80 7.02 5.20
CA GLY A 91 10.64 7.23 6.06
C GLY A 91 9.34 7.50 5.29
N GLY A 92 9.38 7.49 3.98
CA GLY A 92 8.19 7.74 3.16
C GLY A 92 7.13 6.67 3.37
N HIS A 93 5.87 7.12 3.53
CA HIS A 93 4.76 6.21 3.75
C HIS A 93 4.41 5.47 2.46
N LEU A 94 4.13 4.20 2.57
CA LEU A 94 3.82 3.35 1.43
C LEU A 94 2.35 2.94 1.43
N MET A 95 1.90 2.29 2.48
CA MET A 95 0.54 1.81 2.59
C MET A 95 0.18 1.51 4.03
N THR A 96 -1.11 1.36 4.28
CA THR A 96 -1.62 0.83 5.54
C THR A 96 -2.45 -0.39 5.23
N GLU A 97 -2.11 -1.51 5.85
CA GLU A 97 -2.89 -2.73 5.73
C GLU A 97 -3.90 -2.82 6.88
N HIS A 98 -5.12 -3.19 6.54
CA HIS A 98 -6.21 -3.43 7.51
C HIS A 98 -6.59 -4.90 7.42
N PRO A 99 -5.96 -5.78 8.24
CA PRO A 99 -6.16 -7.23 8.11
C PRO A 99 -7.60 -7.69 8.31
N ASP A 100 -8.40 -6.89 9.03
CA ASP A 100 -9.78 -7.24 9.37
C ASP A 100 -10.80 -6.75 8.32
N SER A 101 -10.35 -6.13 7.27
CA SER A 101 -11.24 -5.53 6.25
C SER A 101 -11.32 -6.37 5.00
#